data_5784cf44089c9e0d44753134cd9789d7
#
_entry.id   5784cf44089c9e0d44753134cd9789d7
#
_cell.length_a   1.000
_cell.length_b   1.000
_cell.length_c   1.000
_cell.angle_alpha   90.00
_cell.angle_beta   90.00
_cell.angle_gamma   90.00
#
_symmetry.space_group_name_H-M   'P 1'
#
loop_
_entity.id
_entity.type
_entity.pdbx_description
1 polymer ?
#
loop_
_entity_poly.entity_id
_entity_poly.type
_entity_poly.pdbx_seq_one_letter_code
_entity_poly.pdbx_strand_id
1 'polypeptide(L)'
;MSTSIYVGQDGMNFLGKNQDIPYDGAYVFTNLRNIAKRAMVMPPEQPVEWCSLYGSVTVSQVGKEMPNGGMNEAGLVVEQTTLWQSSYPEDKTLLAIGELPWIQLMLDTCASVQEVIETASSVRIIDPMSRLHYIVCDRLGDCAIVEFLNGQMNVYRGETLPVAIIANTAYAQAIKDLEDPEESWRENYDDYSRNSMERFIKAAASVARPFPVGVEEQIDYMFEALRAAQREDTIYSLVYDVDRKEVHFLTNRHQQRTIICFEELDFSLDSDAKVLDLQQSDGGYCNERFEVYTANINRKVVESFFNNPVFTEAFGWTITEEMITFMASFPDMYQRTQKR
;
A
#
# COMPACT_ATOMS: atom_id res chain seq x y z
N MET A 1 -1.52 4.02 11.97
CA MET A 1 -1.00 5.23 11.29
C MET A 1 0.03 4.84 10.24
N SER A 2 0.44 5.75 9.37
CA SER A 2 1.47 5.49 8.34
C SER A 2 1.95 6.79 7.72
N THR A 3 3.06 6.72 6.97
CA THR A 3 3.55 7.84 6.15
C THR A 3 4.06 7.28 4.84
N SER A 4 3.71 7.90 3.71
CA SER A 4 4.28 7.56 2.41
C SER A 4 4.85 8.81 1.74
N ILE A 5 5.97 8.66 1.06
CA ILE A 5 6.79 9.72 0.49
C ILE A 5 7.17 9.33 -0.93
N TYR A 6 6.85 10.14 -1.93
CA TYR A 6 7.38 9.96 -3.28
C TYR A 6 8.40 11.03 -3.62
N VAL A 7 9.48 10.63 -4.28
CA VAL A 7 10.49 11.50 -4.87
C VAL A 7 10.76 11.04 -6.29
N GLY A 8 10.50 11.93 -7.27
CA GLY A 8 10.84 11.73 -8.68
C GLY A 8 11.76 12.86 -9.13
N GLN A 9 12.99 12.53 -9.53
CA GLN A 9 13.96 13.50 -10.01
C GLN A 9 14.94 12.85 -11.00
N ASP A 10 15.27 13.56 -12.08
CA ASP A 10 16.26 13.16 -13.08
C ASP A 10 16.02 11.76 -13.70
N GLY A 11 14.74 11.38 -13.83
CA GLY A 11 14.32 10.07 -14.37
C GLY A 11 14.43 8.92 -13.37
N MET A 12 14.69 9.21 -12.10
CA MET A 12 14.69 8.24 -11.00
C MET A 12 13.44 8.44 -10.15
N ASN A 13 12.75 7.34 -9.84
CA ASN A 13 11.46 7.35 -9.16
C ASN A 13 11.48 6.43 -7.93
N PHE A 14 11.24 7.01 -6.76
CA PHE A 14 11.20 6.29 -5.50
C PHE A 14 9.92 6.58 -4.73
N LEU A 15 9.30 5.53 -4.19
CA LEU A 15 8.22 5.68 -3.23
C LEU A 15 8.61 4.98 -1.92
N GLY A 16 8.57 5.72 -0.82
CA GLY A 16 8.85 5.23 0.52
C GLY A 16 7.59 5.09 1.36
N LYS A 17 7.57 4.11 2.28
CA LYS A 17 6.45 3.83 3.18
C LYS A 17 6.92 3.44 4.57
N ASN A 18 6.35 4.06 5.62
CA ASN A 18 6.35 3.56 7.00
C ASN A 18 5.00 2.96 7.34
N GLN A 19 5.00 1.77 7.90
CA GLN A 19 3.80 1.13 8.46
C GLN A 19 3.84 1.21 9.99
N ASP A 20 2.96 2.03 10.55
CA ASP A 20 2.91 2.36 11.97
C ASP A 20 1.69 1.69 12.62
N ILE A 21 1.90 0.52 13.20
CA ILE A 21 0.86 -0.28 13.85
C ILE A 21 1.51 -1.29 14.81
N PRO A 22 1.03 -1.45 16.04
CA PRO A 22 1.65 -2.36 17.00
C PRO A 22 1.27 -3.83 16.73
N TYR A 23 1.54 -4.30 15.50
CA TYR A 23 1.33 -5.67 15.05
C TYR A 23 2.41 -6.06 14.03
N ASP A 24 3.27 -6.96 14.40
CA ASP A 24 4.47 -7.32 13.65
C ASP A 24 4.22 -8.22 12.41
N GLY A 25 3.05 -8.85 12.29
CA GLY A 25 2.76 -9.75 11.17
C GLY A 25 2.69 -8.96 9.86
N ALA A 26 3.68 -9.18 8.99
CA ALA A 26 3.68 -8.60 7.65
C ALA A 26 4.34 -9.58 6.67
N TYR A 27 3.67 -9.84 5.56
CA TYR A 27 4.09 -10.80 4.56
C TYR A 27 4.13 -10.19 3.18
N VAL A 28 5.11 -10.61 2.40
CA VAL A 28 5.20 -10.30 0.97
C VAL A 28 4.58 -11.43 0.19
N PHE A 29 3.71 -11.12 -0.76
CA PHE A 29 3.13 -12.08 -1.69
C PHE A 29 3.49 -11.75 -3.13
N THR A 30 3.83 -12.75 -3.93
CA THR A 30 3.84 -12.59 -5.38
C THR A 30 2.45 -12.89 -5.94
N ASN A 31 1.99 -12.09 -6.90
CA ASN A 31 0.72 -12.25 -7.59
C ASN A 31 0.98 -12.48 -9.07
N LEU A 32 0.38 -13.52 -9.63
CA LEU A 32 0.64 -13.98 -11.00
C LEU A 32 -0.22 -13.24 -12.03
N ARG A 33 0.26 -13.20 -13.26
CA ARG A 33 -0.52 -12.77 -14.43
C ARG A 33 -1.56 -13.80 -14.84
N ASN A 34 -2.58 -13.34 -15.57
CA ASN A 34 -3.62 -14.18 -16.18
C ASN A 34 -4.44 -14.98 -15.15
N ILE A 35 -4.71 -14.36 -14.00
CA ILE A 35 -5.61 -14.90 -12.99
C ILE A 35 -6.94 -14.14 -13.08
N ALA A 36 -8.04 -14.86 -13.30
CA ALA A 36 -9.38 -14.30 -13.21
C ALA A 36 -9.78 -14.17 -11.74
N LYS A 37 -10.08 -12.97 -11.33
CA LYS A 37 -10.36 -12.57 -9.94
C LYS A 37 -11.73 -11.93 -9.81
N ARG A 38 -12.23 -11.94 -8.59
CA ARG A 38 -13.50 -11.31 -8.22
C ARG A 38 -13.37 -10.68 -6.84
N ALA A 39 -13.95 -9.50 -6.66
CA ALA A 39 -13.96 -8.85 -5.35
C ALA A 39 -14.80 -9.66 -4.33
N MET A 40 -14.31 -9.70 -3.09
CA MET A 40 -14.98 -10.34 -1.96
C MET A 40 -16.03 -9.36 -1.39
N VAL A 41 -17.20 -9.33 -2.00
CA VAL A 41 -18.34 -8.53 -1.54
C VAL A 41 -19.59 -9.39 -1.43
N MET A 42 -20.49 -9.02 -0.51
CA MET A 42 -21.69 -9.78 -0.21
C MET A 42 -22.92 -9.25 -0.98
N PRO A 43 -23.88 -10.11 -1.39
CA PRO A 43 -25.14 -9.65 -1.93
C PRO A 43 -25.85 -8.66 -1.00
N PRO A 44 -26.56 -7.64 -1.52
CA PRO A 44 -26.95 -7.45 -2.93
C PRO A 44 -25.93 -6.74 -3.80
N GLU A 45 -24.72 -6.47 -3.30
CA GLU A 45 -23.68 -5.76 -4.02
C GLU A 45 -23.13 -6.58 -5.19
N GLN A 46 -22.81 -5.90 -6.29
CA GLN A 46 -22.24 -6.53 -7.47
C GLN A 46 -20.70 -6.37 -7.43
N PRO A 47 -19.95 -7.49 -7.33
CA PRO A 47 -18.50 -7.44 -7.28
C PRO A 47 -17.86 -7.00 -8.58
N VAL A 48 -16.73 -6.30 -8.48
CA VAL A 48 -15.81 -6.15 -9.60
C VAL A 48 -15.22 -7.53 -9.96
N GLU A 49 -15.14 -7.83 -11.24
CA GLU A 49 -14.45 -8.98 -11.80
C GLU A 49 -13.37 -8.49 -12.76
N TRP A 50 -12.16 -9.06 -12.69
CA TRP A 50 -11.04 -8.68 -13.54
C TRP A 50 -10.12 -9.86 -13.82
N CYS A 51 -9.21 -9.66 -14.76
CA CYS A 51 -8.09 -10.58 -14.99
C CYS A 51 -6.78 -9.81 -14.76
N SER A 52 -5.83 -10.40 -14.01
CA SER A 52 -4.53 -9.78 -13.80
C SER A 52 -3.74 -9.74 -15.11
N LEU A 53 -3.40 -8.53 -15.56
CA LEU A 53 -2.54 -8.27 -16.72
C LEU A 53 -1.08 -8.28 -16.30
N TYR A 54 -0.80 -7.80 -15.09
CA TYR A 54 0.54 -7.65 -14.53
C TYR A 54 0.74 -8.56 -13.32
N GLY A 55 1.95 -9.11 -13.20
CA GLY A 55 2.43 -9.68 -11.97
C GLY A 55 2.80 -8.59 -10.97
N SER A 56 2.71 -8.87 -9.68
CA SER A 56 3.05 -7.89 -8.64
C SER A 56 3.67 -8.54 -7.41
N VAL A 57 4.38 -7.71 -6.66
CA VAL A 57 4.82 -7.97 -5.29
C VAL A 57 4.02 -7.07 -4.37
N THR A 58 3.32 -7.65 -3.42
CA THR A 58 2.48 -6.92 -2.47
C THR A 58 2.87 -7.24 -1.04
N VAL A 59 2.78 -6.24 -0.16
CA VAL A 59 2.94 -6.42 1.28
C VAL A 59 1.56 -6.41 1.92
N SER A 60 1.28 -7.41 2.73
CA SER A 60 0.01 -7.52 3.45
C SER A 60 0.21 -7.98 4.89
N GLN A 61 -0.60 -7.39 5.77
CA GLN A 61 -0.77 -7.85 7.15
C GLN A 61 -2.04 -8.68 7.33
N VAL A 62 -2.96 -8.56 6.39
CA VAL A 62 -4.32 -9.15 6.47
C VAL A 62 -4.40 -10.50 5.77
N GLY A 63 -3.64 -10.68 4.69
CA GLY A 63 -3.63 -11.90 3.90
C GLY A 63 -3.48 -11.63 2.40
N LYS A 64 -3.32 -12.70 1.62
CA LYS A 64 -3.19 -12.62 0.17
C LYS A 64 -4.42 -11.95 -0.44
N GLU A 65 -4.20 -11.11 -1.47
CA GLU A 65 -5.22 -10.33 -2.19
C GLU A 65 -5.87 -9.19 -1.36
N MET A 66 -5.34 -8.95 -0.15
CA MET A 66 -5.70 -7.81 0.71
C MET A 66 -4.43 -7.00 1.06
N PRO A 67 -3.75 -6.41 0.07
CA PRO A 67 -2.47 -5.74 0.28
C PRO A 67 -2.60 -4.41 1.02
N ASN A 68 -1.60 -4.10 1.83
CA ASN A 68 -1.39 -2.74 2.35
C ASN A 68 -0.74 -1.83 1.29
N GLY A 69 -0.03 -2.41 0.33
CA GLY A 69 0.61 -1.74 -0.79
C GLY A 69 1.43 -2.71 -1.63
N GLY A 70 2.07 -2.20 -2.68
CA GLY A 70 2.91 -3.03 -3.55
C GLY A 70 3.35 -2.34 -4.82
N MET A 71 4.12 -3.08 -5.62
CA MET A 71 4.57 -2.69 -6.94
C MET A 71 4.26 -3.80 -7.95
N ASN A 72 3.88 -3.44 -9.17
CA ASN A 72 3.72 -4.40 -10.26
C ASN A 72 4.92 -4.38 -11.23
N GLU A 73 4.96 -5.36 -12.12
CA GLU A 73 6.05 -5.50 -13.10
C GLU A 73 6.11 -4.40 -14.15
N ALA A 74 5.05 -3.58 -14.31
CA ALA A 74 5.07 -2.39 -15.12
C ALA A 74 5.77 -1.21 -14.43
N GLY A 75 5.99 -1.30 -13.11
CA GLY A 75 6.56 -0.23 -12.29
C GLY A 75 5.50 0.72 -11.74
N LEU A 76 4.24 0.30 -11.67
CA LEU A 76 3.22 1.00 -10.91
C LEU A 76 3.35 0.63 -9.44
N VAL A 77 3.41 1.63 -8.56
CA VAL A 77 3.38 1.46 -7.10
C VAL A 77 2.09 2.05 -6.56
N VAL A 78 1.43 1.32 -5.67
CA VAL A 78 0.27 1.79 -4.92
C VAL A 78 0.52 1.58 -3.43
N GLU A 79 0.44 2.65 -2.65
CA GLU A 79 0.52 2.63 -1.19
C GLU A 79 -0.67 3.35 -0.57
N GLN A 80 -0.98 3.04 0.66
CA GLN A 80 -2.09 3.64 1.40
C GLN A 80 -1.65 4.15 2.77
N THR A 81 -2.38 5.09 3.31
CA THR A 81 -2.37 5.40 4.74
C THR A 81 -3.81 5.57 5.24
N THR A 82 -4.01 5.42 6.55
CA THR A 82 -5.34 5.61 7.14
C THR A 82 -5.73 7.08 7.09
N LEU A 83 -6.95 7.34 6.60
CA LEU A 83 -7.60 8.64 6.63
C LEU A 83 -9.04 8.45 7.15
N TRP A 84 -9.25 8.66 8.44
CA TRP A 84 -10.56 8.40 9.08
C TRP A 84 -11.71 9.25 8.54
N GLN A 85 -11.39 10.41 7.93
CA GLN A 85 -12.35 11.28 7.26
C GLN A 85 -12.81 10.74 5.90
N SER A 86 -12.18 9.69 5.36
CA SER A 86 -12.59 9.12 4.06
C SER A 86 -14.05 8.71 4.07
N SER A 87 -14.73 9.10 3.00
CA SER A 87 -16.15 8.86 2.77
C SER A 87 -16.33 8.54 1.28
N TYR A 88 -16.63 7.29 1.00
CA TYR A 88 -16.64 6.77 -0.37
C TYR A 88 -17.95 7.09 -1.10
N PRO A 89 -17.93 7.18 -2.46
CA PRO A 89 -19.15 7.36 -3.26
C PRO A 89 -20.17 6.23 -3.04
N GLU A 90 -21.46 6.60 -2.97
CA GLU A 90 -22.58 5.66 -2.78
C GLU A 90 -23.28 5.28 -4.10
N ASP A 91 -22.66 5.57 -5.26
CA ASP A 91 -23.24 5.25 -6.57
C ASP A 91 -23.38 3.74 -6.78
N LYS A 92 -24.58 3.23 -6.58
CA LYS A 92 -24.91 1.79 -6.73
C LYS A 92 -24.89 1.29 -8.18
N THR A 93 -24.68 2.17 -9.16
CA THR A 93 -24.49 1.76 -10.57
C THR A 93 -23.07 1.23 -10.80
N LEU A 94 -22.11 1.58 -9.93
CA LEU A 94 -20.74 1.12 -10.00
C LEU A 94 -20.57 -0.23 -9.30
N LEU A 95 -19.67 -1.06 -9.85
CA LEU A 95 -19.30 -2.35 -9.26
C LEU A 95 -18.54 -2.13 -7.95
N ALA A 96 -18.73 -3.04 -7.00
CA ALA A 96 -18.26 -2.91 -5.63
C ALA A 96 -16.94 -3.68 -5.39
N ILE A 97 -16.09 -3.09 -4.56
CA ILE A 97 -14.81 -3.66 -4.13
C ILE A 97 -14.48 -3.19 -2.70
N GLY A 98 -13.69 -3.96 -1.96
CA GLY A 98 -13.13 -3.52 -0.66
C GLY A 98 -11.93 -2.60 -0.83
N GLU A 99 -11.57 -1.85 0.21
CA GLU A 99 -10.49 -0.84 0.18
C GLU A 99 -9.09 -1.43 -0.06
N LEU A 100 -8.79 -2.63 0.47
CA LEU A 100 -7.52 -3.31 0.22
C LEU A 100 -7.52 -4.06 -1.12
N PRO A 101 -8.55 -4.83 -1.50
CA PRO A 101 -8.66 -5.38 -2.85
C PRO A 101 -8.64 -4.33 -3.96
N TRP A 102 -9.02 -3.07 -3.69
CA TRP A 102 -8.86 -1.96 -4.62
C TRP A 102 -7.38 -1.78 -5.02
N ILE A 103 -6.46 -1.86 -4.06
CA ILE A 103 -5.00 -1.79 -4.34
C ILE A 103 -4.60 -2.94 -5.28
N GLN A 104 -5.07 -4.16 -5.01
CA GLN A 104 -4.76 -5.31 -5.86
C GLN A 104 -5.32 -5.15 -7.28
N LEU A 105 -6.54 -4.63 -7.43
CA LEU A 105 -7.13 -4.33 -8.74
C LEU A 105 -6.25 -3.38 -9.55
N MET A 106 -5.77 -2.28 -8.92
CA MET A 106 -4.90 -1.31 -9.59
C MET A 106 -3.57 -1.95 -10.02
N LEU A 107 -2.93 -2.71 -9.12
CA LEU A 107 -1.66 -3.39 -9.44
C LEU A 107 -1.83 -4.47 -10.50
N ASP A 108 -2.98 -5.15 -10.54
CA ASP A 108 -3.26 -6.19 -11.52
C ASP A 108 -3.56 -5.66 -12.93
N THR A 109 -4.14 -4.45 -13.04
CA THR A 109 -4.75 -3.99 -14.31
C THR A 109 -4.16 -2.70 -14.88
N CYS A 110 -3.42 -1.93 -14.09
CA CYS A 110 -2.91 -0.62 -14.49
C CYS A 110 -1.38 -0.61 -14.58
N ALA A 111 -0.83 0.12 -15.55
CA ALA A 111 0.60 0.39 -15.70
C ALA A 111 0.98 1.84 -15.41
N SER A 112 0.00 2.73 -15.30
CA SER A 112 0.20 4.17 -15.15
C SER A 112 -0.76 4.79 -14.13
N VAL A 113 -0.37 5.95 -13.59
CA VAL A 113 -1.23 6.77 -12.73
C VAL A 113 -2.53 7.15 -13.42
N GLN A 114 -2.49 7.43 -14.71
CA GLN A 114 -3.69 7.77 -15.50
C GLN A 114 -4.69 6.61 -15.53
N GLU A 115 -4.22 5.38 -15.79
CA GLU A 115 -5.07 4.18 -15.79
C GLU A 115 -5.67 3.91 -14.40
N VAL A 116 -4.91 4.17 -13.31
CA VAL A 116 -5.45 4.07 -11.94
C VAL A 116 -6.59 5.04 -11.72
N ILE A 117 -6.46 6.32 -12.13
CA ILE A 117 -7.53 7.32 -11.98
C ILE A 117 -8.79 6.91 -12.74
N GLU A 118 -8.63 6.42 -13.97
CA GLU A 118 -9.75 5.94 -14.81
C GLU A 118 -10.43 4.72 -14.19
N THR A 119 -9.65 3.72 -13.75
CA THR A 119 -10.17 2.51 -13.10
C THR A 119 -10.86 2.85 -11.78
N ALA A 120 -10.26 3.72 -10.96
CA ALA A 120 -10.82 4.18 -9.69
C ALA A 120 -12.20 4.84 -9.87
N SER A 121 -12.39 5.57 -10.97
CA SER A 121 -13.67 6.22 -11.30
C SER A 121 -14.77 5.24 -11.72
N SER A 122 -14.41 4.01 -12.09
CA SER A 122 -15.33 2.98 -12.57
C SER A 122 -15.83 2.01 -11.51
N VAL A 123 -15.29 2.10 -10.30
CA VAL A 123 -15.62 1.20 -9.18
C VAL A 123 -15.94 2.00 -7.93
N ARG A 124 -16.60 1.38 -6.96
CA ARG A 124 -16.80 1.98 -5.64
C ARG A 124 -16.31 1.08 -4.52
N ILE A 125 -15.69 1.71 -3.53
CA ILE A 125 -15.26 1.04 -2.32
C ILE A 125 -16.44 0.95 -1.35
N ILE A 126 -16.68 -0.24 -0.81
CA ILE A 126 -17.78 -0.52 0.12
C ILE A 126 -17.27 -1.21 1.39
N ASP A 127 -18.01 -1.05 2.47
CA ASP A 127 -17.82 -1.74 3.76
C ASP A 127 -16.35 -1.81 4.22
N PRO A 128 -15.61 -0.68 4.19
CA PRO A 128 -14.19 -0.71 4.46
C PRO A 128 -13.94 -1.08 5.93
N MET A 129 -12.98 -1.99 6.16
CA MET A 129 -12.43 -2.25 7.49
C MET A 129 -11.61 -1.06 7.97
N SER A 130 -10.97 -0.36 7.05
CA SER A 130 -10.17 0.83 7.29
C SER A 130 -10.51 1.92 6.29
N ARG A 131 -10.58 3.15 6.75
CA ARG A 131 -10.76 4.30 5.85
C ARG A 131 -9.41 4.79 5.39
N LEU A 132 -9.19 4.79 4.08
CA LEU A 132 -7.88 4.97 3.48
C LEU A 132 -7.86 6.14 2.48
N HIS A 133 -6.67 6.68 2.27
CA HIS A 133 -6.29 7.38 1.06
C HIS A 133 -5.01 6.78 0.48
N TYR A 134 -4.76 7.03 -0.79
CA TYR A 134 -3.75 6.32 -1.55
C TYR A 134 -2.76 7.29 -2.20
N ILE A 135 -1.50 6.87 -2.29
CA ILE A 135 -0.49 7.48 -3.15
C ILE A 135 -0.08 6.48 -4.20
N VAL A 136 0.00 6.94 -5.44
CA VAL A 136 0.29 6.11 -6.61
C VAL A 136 1.39 6.78 -7.40
N CYS A 137 2.38 6.01 -7.85
CA CYS A 137 3.36 6.50 -8.81
C CYS A 137 3.67 5.44 -9.87
N ASP A 138 4.17 5.90 -11.01
CA ASP A 138 4.52 5.03 -12.12
C ASP A 138 5.95 5.27 -12.63
N ARG A 139 6.39 4.40 -13.52
CA ARG A 139 7.72 4.45 -14.13
C ARG A 139 7.95 5.66 -15.03
N LEU A 140 6.90 6.37 -15.43
CA LEU A 140 7.01 7.59 -16.23
C LEU A 140 7.31 8.83 -15.39
N GLY A 141 7.39 8.68 -14.06
CA GLY A 141 7.64 9.76 -13.12
C GLY A 141 6.39 10.51 -12.73
N ASP A 142 5.22 9.97 -12.99
CA ASP A 142 3.96 10.54 -12.56
C ASP A 142 3.59 10.05 -11.16
N CYS A 143 2.97 10.94 -10.40
CA CYS A 143 2.50 10.63 -9.04
C CYS A 143 1.16 11.30 -8.79
N ALA A 144 0.28 10.61 -8.09
CA ALA A 144 -0.99 11.15 -7.65
C ALA A 144 -1.35 10.69 -6.23
N ILE A 145 -2.09 11.53 -5.52
CA ILE A 145 -2.80 11.18 -4.29
C ILE A 145 -4.27 11.05 -4.64
N VAL A 146 -4.89 9.96 -4.22
CA VAL A 146 -6.32 9.67 -4.40
C VAL A 146 -6.98 9.61 -3.04
N GLU A 147 -7.91 10.52 -2.80
CA GLU A 147 -8.70 10.60 -1.57
C GLU A 147 -10.20 10.54 -1.86
N PHE A 148 -10.93 9.95 -0.95
CA PHE A 148 -12.40 9.90 -1.00
C PHE A 148 -12.94 10.71 0.17
N LEU A 149 -13.44 11.91 -0.12
CA LEU A 149 -13.98 12.83 0.89
C LEU A 149 -15.37 13.31 0.48
N ASN A 150 -16.29 13.36 1.42
CA ASN A 150 -17.68 13.79 1.20
C ASN A 150 -18.39 13.01 0.06
N GLY A 151 -18.08 11.73 -0.08
CA GLY A 151 -18.65 10.90 -1.14
C GLY A 151 -18.11 11.18 -2.54
N GLN A 152 -16.96 11.85 -2.64
CA GLN A 152 -16.31 12.20 -3.92
C GLN A 152 -14.87 11.73 -3.94
N MET A 153 -14.39 11.33 -5.11
CA MET A 153 -12.99 11.06 -5.38
C MET A 153 -12.27 12.38 -5.69
N ASN A 154 -11.25 12.69 -4.91
CA ASN A 154 -10.34 13.82 -5.12
C ASN A 154 -8.99 13.29 -5.56
N VAL A 155 -8.42 13.89 -6.60
CA VAL A 155 -7.12 13.51 -7.14
C VAL A 155 -6.21 14.73 -7.13
N TYR A 156 -5.06 14.60 -6.49
CA TYR A 156 -4.00 15.60 -6.50
C TYR A 156 -2.85 15.09 -7.36
N ARG A 157 -2.49 15.84 -8.42
CA ARG A 157 -1.48 15.45 -9.41
C ARG A 157 -0.88 16.70 -10.07
N GLY A 158 0.36 16.64 -10.53
CA GLY A 158 1.02 17.76 -11.21
C GLY A 158 1.03 19.03 -10.34
N GLU A 159 0.51 20.14 -10.85
CA GLU A 159 0.50 21.41 -10.12
C GLU A 159 -0.32 21.39 -8.82
N THR A 160 -1.28 20.47 -8.68
CA THR A 160 -2.05 20.30 -7.44
C THR A 160 -1.37 19.40 -6.41
N LEU A 161 -0.17 18.88 -6.72
CA LEU A 161 0.63 18.01 -5.86
C LEU A 161 2.02 18.64 -5.59
N PRO A 162 2.10 19.79 -4.87
CA PRO A 162 3.37 20.44 -4.60
C PRO A 162 4.34 19.62 -3.74
N VAL A 163 3.82 18.71 -2.91
CA VAL A 163 4.59 17.80 -2.08
C VAL A 163 3.94 16.42 -2.13
N ALA A 164 4.63 15.43 -2.69
CA ALA A 164 4.08 14.09 -2.87
C ALA A 164 4.25 13.23 -1.60
N ILE A 165 3.53 13.59 -0.55
CA ILE A 165 3.56 12.95 0.78
C ILE A 165 2.14 12.77 1.27
N ILE A 166 1.87 11.63 1.90
CA ILE A 166 0.66 11.42 2.71
C ILE A 166 1.04 10.91 4.11
N ALA A 167 0.30 11.38 5.12
CA ALA A 167 0.31 10.82 6.46
C ALA A 167 -1.11 10.34 6.83
N ASN A 168 -1.76 10.93 7.82
CA ASN A 168 -3.12 10.55 8.22
C ASN A 168 -4.08 11.76 8.31
N THR A 169 -3.72 12.83 7.61
CA THR A 169 -4.49 14.08 7.46
C THR A 169 -4.88 14.23 6.00
N ALA A 170 -6.07 14.72 5.70
CA ALA A 170 -6.50 15.00 4.33
C ALA A 170 -5.50 15.92 3.63
N TYR A 171 -5.16 15.62 2.38
CA TYR A 171 -4.02 16.22 1.70
C TYR A 171 -4.13 17.74 1.59
N ALA A 172 -5.28 18.27 1.17
CA ALA A 172 -5.47 19.72 1.07
C ALA A 172 -5.31 20.42 2.43
N GLN A 173 -5.73 19.78 3.51
CA GLN A 173 -5.53 20.31 4.86
C GLN A 173 -4.05 20.26 5.27
N ALA A 174 -3.35 19.15 4.97
CA ALA A 174 -1.93 19.01 5.28
C ALA A 174 -1.07 20.05 4.54
N ILE A 175 -1.39 20.37 3.28
CA ILE A 175 -0.71 21.44 2.53
C ILE A 175 -0.97 22.80 3.15
N LYS A 176 -2.23 23.11 3.48
CA LYS A 176 -2.59 24.37 4.14
C LYS A 176 -1.84 24.55 5.47
N ASP A 177 -1.75 23.50 6.26
CA ASP A 177 -1.08 23.51 7.56
C ASP A 177 0.46 23.57 7.42
N LEU A 178 1.02 23.00 6.36
CA LEU A 178 2.45 23.10 6.03
C LEU A 178 2.83 24.55 5.69
N GLU A 179 1.93 25.30 5.06
CA GLU A 179 2.12 26.70 4.67
C GLU A 179 1.85 27.70 5.82
N ASP A 180 1.32 27.23 6.95
CA ASP A 180 1.05 28.07 8.13
C ASP A 180 2.32 28.27 8.98
N PRO A 181 2.95 29.49 8.92
CA PRO A 181 4.20 29.74 9.64
C PRO A 181 4.01 29.84 11.17
N GLU A 182 2.77 30.04 11.64
CA GLU A 182 2.43 30.15 13.06
C GLU A 182 2.08 28.80 13.68
N GLU A 183 1.96 27.75 12.83
CA GLU A 183 1.55 26.39 13.24
C GLU A 183 0.27 26.40 14.11
N SER A 184 -0.68 27.30 13.77
CA SER A 184 -1.93 27.49 14.54
C SER A 184 -2.80 26.22 14.61
N TRP A 185 -2.59 25.25 13.71
CA TRP A 185 -3.20 23.93 13.74
C TRP A 185 -2.87 23.13 15.00
N ARG A 186 -1.72 23.38 15.67
CA ARG A 186 -1.29 22.64 16.87
C ARG A 186 -2.27 22.73 18.03
N GLU A 187 -2.91 23.87 18.21
CA GLU A 187 -3.87 24.11 19.28
C GLU A 187 -5.23 23.45 18.99
N ASN A 188 -5.55 23.24 17.72
CA ASN A 188 -6.85 22.77 17.26
C ASN A 188 -6.89 21.25 17.02
N TYR A 189 -5.74 20.59 16.97
CA TYR A 189 -5.62 19.17 16.67
C TYR A 189 -5.57 18.32 17.95
N ASP A 190 -6.26 17.17 17.89
CA ASP A 190 -6.04 16.08 18.86
C ASP A 190 -4.64 15.46 18.67
N ASP A 191 -4.24 14.58 19.56
CA ASP A 191 -2.91 13.96 19.53
C ASP A 191 -2.69 13.13 18.26
N TYR A 192 -3.74 12.50 17.71
CA TYR A 192 -3.65 11.74 16.47
C TYR A 192 -3.36 12.65 15.27
N SER A 193 -4.14 13.70 15.10
CA SER A 193 -4.00 14.67 14.00
C SER A 193 -2.70 15.45 14.11
N ARG A 194 -2.30 15.82 15.33
CA ARG A 194 -1.03 16.51 15.60
C ARG A 194 0.16 15.64 15.21
N ASN A 195 0.18 14.37 15.64
CA ASN A 195 1.23 13.43 15.25
C ASN A 195 1.28 13.21 13.74
N SER A 196 0.13 13.11 13.07
CA SER A 196 0.06 13.01 11.61
C SER A 196 0.74 14.21 10.94
N MET A 197 0.38 15.43 11.34
CA MET A 197 0.91 16.65 10.74
C MET A 197 2.41 16.83 11.02
N GLU A 198 2.88 16.52 12.22
CA GLU A 198 4.31 16.56 12.56
C GLU A 198 5.14 15.63 11.70
N ARG A 199 4.63 14.42 11.39
CA ARG A 199 5.31 13.49 10.48
C ARG A 199 5.32 13.99 9.05
N PHE A 200 4.20 14.58 8.59
CA PHE A 200 4.09 15.20 7.28
C PHE A 200 5.13 16.32 7.11
N ILE A 201 5.24 17.23 8.09
CA ILE A 201 6.21 18.34 8.08
C ILE A 201 7.65 17.82 8.08
N LYS A 202 7.97 16.83 8.92
CA LYS A 202 9.32 16.23 8.97
C LYS A 202 9.69 15.55 7.64
N ALA A 203 8.74 14.85 7.03
CA ALA A 203 8.92 14.25 5.71
C ALA A 203 9.14 15.31 4.64
N ALA A 204 8.31 16.37 4.61
CA ALA A 204 8.44 17.48 3.67
C ALA A 204 9.79 18.20 3.80
N ALA A 205 10.23 18.49 5.03
CA ALA A 205 11.56 19.08 5.29
C ALA A 205 12.70 18.14 4.83
N SER A 206 12.52 16.82 4.95
CA SER A 206 13.53 15.86 4.53
C SER A 206 13.69 15.81 3.01
N VAL A 207 12.58 15.80 2.27
CA VAL A 207 12.62 15.76 0.80
C VAL A 207 12.93 17.11 0.14
N ALA A 208 12.90 18.20 0.89
CA ALA A 208 13.34 19.51 0.42
C ALA A 208 14.88 19.64 0.35
N ARG A 209 15.63 18.70 0.93
CA ARG A 209 17.11 18.64 0.81
C ARG A 209 17.52 18.26 -0.62
N PRO A 210 18.74 18.66 -1.07
CA PRO A 210 19.24 18.22 -2.37
C PRO A 210 19.20 16.70 -2.53
N PHE A 211 18.65 16.23 -3.63
CA PHE A 211 18.57 14.80 -3.93
C PHE A 211 19.95 14.31 -4.41
N PRO A 212 20.46 13.19 -3.88
CA PRO A 212 21.77 12.66 -4.25
C PRO A 212 21.84 12.15 -5.68
N VAL A 213 23.03 12.05 -6.24
CA VAL A 213 23.26 11.55 -7.60
C VAL A 213 23.42 10.04 -7.65
N GLY A 214 24.06 9.44 -6.63
CA GLY A 214 24.29 7.99 -6.57
C GLY A 214 23.05 7.23 -6.11
N VAL A 215 22.83 6.04 -6.68
CA VAL A 215 21.60 5.25 -6.37
C VAL A 215 21.57 4.77 -4.93
N GLU A 216 22.70 4.30 -4.40
CA GLU A 216 22.77 3.88 -3.01
C GLU A 216 22.47 5.05 -2.08
N GLU A 217 23.03 6.22 -2.37
CA GLU A 217 22.76 7.45 -1.64
C GLU A 217 21.30 7.92 -1.79
N GLN A 218 20.66 7.65 -2.92
CA GLN A 218 19.23 7.95 -3.13
C GLN A 218 18.34 7.06 -2.28
N ILE A 219 18.63 5.77 -2.20
CA ILE A 219 17.91 4.83 -1.35
C ILE A 219 18.11 5.19 0.13
N ASP A 220 19.34 5.50 0.54
CA ASP A 220 19.63 5.95 1.90
C ASP A 220 18.91 7.25 2.24
N TYR A 221 18.86 8.21 1.31
CA TYR A 221 18.08 9.45 1.45
C TYR A 221 16.58 9.17 1.69
N MET A 222 15.99 8.21 0.96
CA MET A 222 14.60 7.82 1.18
C MET A 222 14.39 7.21 2.57
N PHE A 223 15.31 6.32 3.02
CA PHE A 223 15.23 5.77 4.37
C PHE A 223 15.46 6.83 5.46
N GLU A 224 16.31 7.83 5.24
CA GLU A 224 16.46 8.96 6.15
C GLU A 224 15.17 9.80 6.25
N ALA A 225 14.50 10.07 5.13
CA ALA A 225 13.22 10.78 5.12
C ALA A 225 12.13 9.99 5.86
N LEU A 226 12.07 8.68 5.65
CA LEU A 226 11.17 7.79 6.39
C LEU A 226 11.50 7.76 7.89
N ARG A 227 12.78 7.70 8.26
CA ARG A 227 13.22 7.71 9.66
C ARG A 227 12.83 9.01 10.37
N ALA A 228 12.90 10.15 9.69
CA ALA A 228 12.45 11.44 10.25
C ALA A 228 10.96 11.47 10.59
N ALA A 229 10.16 10.71 9.84
CA ALA A 229 8.71 10.53 10.04
C ALA A 229 8.33 9.24 10.80
N GLN A 230 9.31 8.51 11.33
CA GLN A 230 9.09 7.24 12.02
C GLN A 230 8.42 7.43 13.39
N ARG A 231 7.64 6.44 13.78
CA ARG A 231 7.03 6.31 15.11
C ARG A 231 7.67 5.14 15.87
N GLU A 232 7.39 5.06 17.17
CA GLU A 232 7.83 3.92 18.01
C GLU A 232 7.20 2.60 17.60
N ASP A 233 5.98 2.66 17.04
CA ASP A 233 5.22 1.51 16.55
C ASP A 233 5.36 1.28 15.03
N THR A 234 6.37 1.86 14.38
CA THR A 234 6.73 1.54 13.00
C THR A 234 7.30 0.14 12.93
N ILE A 235 6.61 -0.77 12.23
CA ILE A 235 7.01 -2.18 12.13
C ILE A 235 7.88 -2.48 10.92
N TYR A 236 7.70 -1.74 9.83
CA TYR A 236 8.59 -1.77 8.67
C TYR A 236 8.64 -0.42 7.95
N SER A 237 9.74 -0.20 7.25
CA SER A 237 9.92 0.86 6.27
C SER A 237 10.27 0.23 4.93
N LEU A 238 9.58 0.62 3.85
CA LEU A 238 9.81 0.16 2.48
C LEU A 238 10.28 1.33 1.62
N VAL A 239 11.13 1.04 0.64
CA VAL A 239 11.48 1.94 -0.46
C VAL A 239 11.38 1.15 -1.75
N TYR A 240 10.47 1.55 -2.63
CA TYR A 240 10.34 1.04 -3.99
C TYR A 240 11.27 1.85 -4.90
N ASP A 241 12.28 1.20 -5.47
CA ASP A 241 13.04 1.70 -6.62
C ASP A 241 12.28 1.28 -7.87
N VAL A 242 11.49 2.21 -8.40
CA VAL A 242 10.55 1.93 -9.51
C VAL A 242 11.29 1.59 -10.78
N ASP A 243 12.42 2.24 -11.03
CA ASP A 243 13.17 2.10 -12.28
C ASP A 243 13.94 0.79 -12.34
N ARG A 244 14.51 0.35 -11.20
CA ARG A 244 15.19 -0.94 -11.08
C ARG A 244 14.25 -2.09 -10.78
N LYS A 245 13.02 -1.79 -10.39
CA LYS A 245 12.04 -2.77 -9.92
C LYS A 245 12.60 -3.57 -8.72
N GLU A 246 13.06 -2.84 -7.74
CA GLU A 246 13.51 -3.40 -6.47
C GLU A 246 12.66 -2.86 -5.32
N VAL A 247 12.43 -3.70 -4.32
CA VAL A 247 11.81 -3.28 -3.06
C VAL A 247 12.83 -3.46 -1.96
N HIS A 248 13.28 -2.34 -1.39
CA HIS A 248 14.18 -2.32 -0.25
C HIS A 248 13.38 -2.16 1.04
N PHE A 249 13.74 -2.88 2.09
CA PHE A 249 13.03 -2.76 3.35
C PHE A 249 13.90 -2.95 4.58
N LEU A 250 13.43 -2.33 5.67
CA LEU A 250 13.89 -2.50 7.05
C LEU A 250 12.69 -2.89 7.89
N THR A 251 12.89 -3.63 8.96
CA THR A 251 11.83 -3.94 9.94
C THR A 251 12.24 -3.48 11.34
N ASN A 252 11.29 -3.43 12.27
CA ASN A 252 11.58 -3.13 13.67
C ASN A 252 12.52 -4.16 14.32
N ARG A 253 12.59 -5.38 13.79
CA ARG A 253 13.46 -6.47 14.27
C ARG A 253 14.79 -6.51 13.55
N HIS A 254 14.85 -6.10 12.28
CA HIS A 254 16.03 -6.20 11.42
C HIS A 254 16.31 -4.86 10.75
N GLN A 255 17.44 -4.26 11.14
CA GLN A 255 17.86 -2.94 10.65
C GLN A 255 18.87 -3.03 9.49
N GLN A 256 19.14 -4.24 9.01
CA GLN A 256 19.91 -4.43 7.79
C GLN A 256 18.99 -4.41 6.60
N ARG A 257 19.32 -3.59 5.58
CA ARG A 257 18.54 -3.45 4.37
C ARG A 257 18.41 -4.78 3.64
N THR A 258 17.17 -5.19 3.42
CA THR A 258 16.82 -6.39 2.65
C THR A 258 16.20 -5.96 1.32
N ILE A 259 16.45 -6.71 0.26
CA ILE A 259 16.12 -6.34 -1.12
C ILE A 259 15.36 -7.49 -1.79
N ILE A 260 14.23 -7.16 -2.42
CA ILE A 260 13.50 -8.02 -3.34
C ILE A 260 13.73 -7.51 -4.74
N CYS A 261 14.27 -8.34 -5.64
CA CYS A 261 14.51 -8.01 -7.04
C CYS A 261 13.43 -8.66 -7.91
N PHE A 262 12.70 -7.87 -8.71
CA PHE A 262 11.64 -8.38 -9.58
C PHE A 262 12.18 -9.25 -10.72
N GLU A 263 13.37 -8.98 -11.22
CA GLU A 263 13.97 -9.77 -12.31
C GLU A 263 14.19 -11.24 -11.95
N GLU A 264 14.28 -11.55 -10.66
CA GLU A 264 14.45 -12.91 -10.13
C GLU A 264 13.10 -13.59 -9.80
N LEU A 265 11.97 -12.92 -10.06
CA LEU A 265 10.63 -13.44 -9.79
C LEU A 265 9.93 -13.82 -11.09
N ASP A 266 9.30 -14.99 -11.09
CA ASP A 266 8.46 -15.46 -12.19
C ASP A 266 6.98 -15.23 -11.86
N PHE A 267 6.34 -14.34 -12.61
CA PHE A 267 4.92 -14.03 -12.50
C PHE A 267 4.07 -14.76 -13.58
N SER A 268 4.66 -15.69 -14.30
CA SER A 268 3.94 -16.42 -15.35
C SER A 268 2.85 -17.32 -14.76
N LEU A 269 1.89 -17.68 -15.61
CA LEU A 269 0.80 -18.59 -15.25
C LEU A 269 1.29 -19.99 -14.86
N ASP A 270 2.47 -20.38 -15.35
CA ASP A 270 3.07 -21.71 -15.10
C ASP A 270 3.86 -21.75 -13.79
N SER A 271 4.07 -20.59 -13.16
CA SER A 271 4.75 -20.47 -11.87
C SER A 271 3.78 -20.66 -10.68
N ASP A 272 4.36 -20.87 -9.50
CA ASP A 272 3.63 -20.84 -8.24
C ASP A 272 3.75 -19.46 -7.60
N ALA A 273 2.65 -18.98 -7.03
CA ALA A 273 2.69 -17.80 -6.18
C ALA A 273 3.59 -18.10 -4.96
N LYS A 274 4.29 -17.07 -4.49
CA LYS A 274 5.25 -17.19 -3.39
C LYS A 274 4.90 -16.24 -2.24
N VAL A 275 5.45 -16.53 -1.06
CA VAL A 275 5.27 -15.75 0.15
C VAL A 275 6.59 -15.64 0.90
N LEU A 276 6.81 -14.48 1.54
CA LEU A 276 7.96 -14.22 2.41
C LEU A 276 7.46 -13.51 3.67
N ASP A 277 7.88 -13.97 4.84
CA ASP A 277 7.70 -13.25 6.10
C ASP A 277 8.74 -12.13 6.21
N LEU A 278 8.30 -10.87 6.24
CA LEU A 278 9.20 -9.71 6.35
C LEU A 278 10.06 -9.73 7.61
N GLN A 279 9.56 -10.33 8.69
CA GLN A 279 10.24 -10.37 9.98
C GLN A 279 11.31 -11.45 10.08
N GLN A 280 11.49 -12.26 9.04
CA GLN A 280 12.55 -13.28 8.96
C GLN A 280 13.72 -12.87 8.06
N SER A 281 13.83 -11.59 7.73
CA SER A 281 14.92 -11.08 6.90
C SER A 281 16.18 -10.76 7.71
N ASP A 282 17.36 -11.00 7.15
CA ASP A 282 18.66 -10.77 7.75
C ASP A 282 19.59 -9.92 6.86
N GLY A 283 19.01 -9.16 5.92
CA GLY A 283 19.71 -8.26 5.02
C GLY A 283 20.11 -8.90 3.68
N GLY A 284 20.47 -8.05 2.70
CA GLY A 284 20.86 -8.45 1.35
C GLY A 284 19.67 -8.90 0.48
N TYR A 285 19.96 -9.49 -0.68
CA TYR A 285 18.91 -10.03 -1.55
C TYR A 285 18.24 -11.24 -0.91
N CYS A 286 16.89 -11.27 -0.93
CA CYS A 286 16.11 -12.28 -0.22
C CYS A 286 15.22 -13.12 -1.14
N ASN A 287 15.35 -13.03 -2.46
CA ASN A 287 14.51 -13.75 -3.41
C ASN A 287 14.53 -15.28 -3.21
N GLU A 288 15.65 -15.86 -2.79
CA GLU A 288 15.79 -17.28 -2.50
C GLU A 288 15.02 -17.74 -1.24
N ARG A 289 14.57 -16.80 -0.39
CA ARG A 289 13.83 -17.10 0.85
C ARG A 289 12.33 -17.17 0.67
N PHE A 290 11.85 -16.81 -0.50
CA PHE A 290 10.43 -16.97 -0.80
C PHE A 290 10.04 -18.43 -0.80
N GLU A 291 9.03 -18.76 -0.01
CA GLU A 291 8.38 -20.07 0.00
C GLU A 291 7.22 -20.12 -0.99
N VAL A 292 6.87 -21.31 -1.45
CA VAL A 292 5.65 -21.50 -2.25
C VAL A 292 4.43 -21.17 -1.39
N TYR A 293 3.57 -20.31 -1.91
CA TYR A 293 2.31 -19.97 -1.27
C TYR A 293 1.43 -21.21 -1.09
N THR A 294 0.81 -21.33 0.07
CA THR A 294 -0.22 -22.33 0.35
C THR A 294 -1.39 -21.69 1.09
N ALA A 295 -2.60 -22.25 0.90
CA ALA A 295 -3.80 -21.88 1.66
C ALA A 295 -3.57 -21.90 3.18
N ASN A 296 -2.76 -22.85 3.68
CA ASN A 296 -2.46 -22.95 5.10
C ASN A 296 -1.60 -21.78 5.62
N ILE A 297 -0.66 -21.30 4.82
CA ILE A 297 0.13 -20.10 5.17
C ILE A 297 -0.80 -18.90 5.22
N ASN A 298 -1.64 -18.69 4.19
CA ASN A 298 -2.58 -17.59 4.16
C ASN A 298 -3.56 -17.63 5.34
N ARG A 299 -4.06 -18.82 5.69
CA ARG A 299 -4.93 -19.00 6.86
C ARG A 299 -4.25 -18.49 8.14
N LYS A 300 -3.00 -18.85 8.37
CA LYS A 300 -2.24 -18.38 9.55
C LYS A 300 -2.08 -16.86 9.57
N VAL A 301 -1.86 -16.23 8.42
CA VAL A 301 -1.77 -14.78 8.32
C VAL A 301 -3.10 -14.13 8.70
N VAL A 302 -4.20 -14.59 8.09
CA VAL A 302 -5.57 -14.09 8.38
C VAL A 302 -5.94 -14.30 9.85
N GLU A 303 -5.72 -15.50 10.39
CA GLU A 303 -5.98 -15.81 11.80
C GLU A 303 -5.17 -14.92 12.74
N SER A 304 -3.88 -14.73 12.46
CA SER A 304 -3.00 -13.90 13.28
C SER A 304 -3.45 -12.45 13.32
N PHE A 305 -3.92 -11.91 12.20
CA PHE A 305 -4.41 -10.53 12.14
C PHE A 305 -5.75 -10.38 12.87
N PHE A 306 -6.76 -11.17 12.50
CA PHE A 306 -8.12 -10.98 12.99
C PHE A 306 -8.33 -11.44 14.45
N ASN A 307 -7.47 -12.29 14.98
CA ASN A 307 -7.49 -12.70 16.39
C ASN A 307 -6.54 -11.86 17.26
N ASN A 308 -5.85 -10.86 16.70
CA ASN A 308 -4.95 -10.02 17.48
C ASN A 308 -5.73 -9.06 18.38
N PRO A 309 -5.47 -9.05 19.72
CA PRO A 309 -6.17 -8.19 20.67
C PRO A 309 -6.11 -6.70 20.34
N VAL A 310 -5.01 -6.23 19.74
CA VAL A 310 -4.86 -4.83 19.30
C VAL A 310 -5.99 -4.40 18.38
N PHE A 311 -6.44 -5.28 17.48
CA PHE A 311 -7.51 -4.97 16.53
C PHE A 311 -8.88 -5.31 17.08
N THR A 312 -9.05 -6.47 17.73
CA THR A 312 -10.34 -6.89 18.25
C THR A 312 -10.86 -5.94 19.33
N GLU A 313 -9.98 -5.41 20.17
CA GLU A 313 -10.34 -4.43 21.21
C GLU A 313 -10.57 -3.03 20.60
N ALA A 314 -9.67 -2.57 19.70
CA ALA A 314 -9.75 -1.23 19.12
C ALA A 314 -10.97 -1.03 18.21
N PHE A 315 -11.34 -2.07 17.44
CA PHE A 315 -12.43 -1.99 16.46
C PHE A 315 -13.72 -2.68 16.91
N GLY A 316 -13.69 -3.37 18.05
CA GLY A 316 -14.86 -4.12 18.55
C GLY A 316 -15.30 -5.24 17.61
N TRP A 317 -14.39 -5.81 16.82
CA TRP A 317 -14.72 -6.84 15.86
C TRP A 317 -15.08 -8.17 16.54
N THR A 318 -16.13 -8.78 16.03
CA THR A 318 -16.47 -10.17 16.34
C THR A 318 -16.29 -10.98 15.05
N ILE A 319 -15.12 -11.59 14.90
CA ILE A 319 -14.77 -12.39 13.74
C ILE A 319 -14.96 -13.85 14.08
N THR A 320 -15.82 -14.56 13.32
CA THR A 320 -16.05 -15.98 13.54
C THR A 320 -15.04 -16.84 12.77
N GLU A 321 -14.91 -18.10 13.19
CA GLU A 321 -14.05 -19.07 12.50
C GLU A 321 -14.47 -19.29 11.04
N GLU A 322 -15.76 -19.22 10.74
CA GLU A 322 -16.28 -19.30 9.37
C GLU A 322 -15.85 -18.10 8.53
N MET A 323 -15.84 -16.89 9.11
CA MET A 323 -15.37 -15.68 8.44
C MET A 323 -13.87 -15.77 8.14
N ILE A 324 -13.06 -16.21 9.10
CA ILE A 324 -11.62 -16.44 8.91
C ILE A 324 -11.39 -17.47 7.80
N THR A 325 -12.10 -18.59 7.84
CA THR A 325 -11.99 -19.64 6.83
C THR A 325 -12.35 -19.13 5.45
N PHE A 326 -13.44 -18.36 5.33
CA PHE A 326 -13.86 -17.78 4.06
C PHE A 326 -12.81 -16.80 3.52
N MET A 327 -12.36 -15.84 4.33
CA MET A 327 -11.35 -14.86 3.91
C MET A 327 -10.02 -15.53 3.51
N ALA A 328 -9.59 -16.51 4.28
CA ALA A 328 -8.33 -17.21 4.03
C ALA A 328 -8.36 -18.05 2.74
N SER A 329 -9.50 -18.67 2.42
CA SER A 329 -9.66 -19.53 1.24
C SER A 329 -10.08 -18.78 -0.02
N PHE A 330 -10.53 -17.53 0.10
CA PHE A 330 -11.07 -16.76 -1.02
C PHE A 330 -10.10 -16.61 -2.20
N PRO A 331 -8.80 -16.34 -2.00
CA PRO A 331 -7.83 -16.27 -3.10
C PRO A 331 -7.68 -17.58 -3.87
N ASP A 332 -7.90 -18.72 -3.22
CA ASP A 332 -7.75 -20.04 -3.85
C ASP A 332 -8.92 -20.40 -4.78
N MET A 333 -10.01 -19.62 -4.75
CA MET A 333 -11.14 -19.76 -5.68
C MET A 333 -10.87 -19.09 -7.04
N TYR A 334 -9.81 -18.30 -7.16
CA TYR A 334 -9.45 -17.63 -8.40
C TYR A 334 -8.96 -18.64 -9.45
N GLN A 335 -9.24 -18.33 -10.70
CA GLN A 335 -9.01 -19.26 -11.79
C GLN A 335 -7.87 -18.81 -12.70
N ARG A 336 -6.97 -19.72 -13.03
CA ARG A 336 -5.98 -19.51 -14.08
C ARG A 336 -6.72 -19.41 -15.42
N THR A 337 -6.57 -18.30 -16.13
CA THR A 337 -7.15 -18.16 -17.47
C THR A 337 -6.25 -18.88 -18.48
N GLN A 338 -6.87 -19.59 -19.46
CA GLN A 338 -6.07 -20.13 -20.55
C GLN A 338 -5.45 -19.00 -21.35
N LYS A 339 -4.16 -19.16 -21.73
CA LYS A 339 -3.51 -18.22 -22.67
C LYS A 339 -4.40 -18.08 -23.91
N ARG A 340 -4.92 -16.87 -24.17
CA ARG A 340 -5.49 -16.51 -25.47
C ARG A 340 -4.39 -16.15 -26.44
#